data_dcbea7481f059ead8e48e2cbc4730905
#
_entry.id   dcbea7481f059ead8e48e2cbc4730905
#
_cell.length_a   1.000
_cell.length_b   1.000
_cell.length_c   1.000
_cell.angle_alpha   90.00
_cell.angle_beta   90.00
_cell.angle_gamma   90.00
#
_symmetry.space_group_name_H-M   'P 1'
#
loop_
_entity.id
_entity.type
_entity.pdbx_description
1 polymer ?
#
loop_
_entity_poly.entity_id
_entity_poly.type
_entity_poly.pdbx_seq_one_letter_code
_entity_poly.pdbx_strand_id
1 'polypeptide(L)'
;LSAHHFQTFEGIYSRSEYALEAKYMFGYSLYKQSPVYSLDQTPSYEAISVLQDFINEYPQSAFANDATSIINELQLKIELKEFEAAKLYAKVRQYEAASVTLENFIRDFPGSDLQEEAFFLRIKMAHDYARASIQSVQSDRFMLCVGRYIAFLDKYPNSKFLVEAEE
;
A
#
# COMPACT_ATOMS: atom_id res chain seq x y z
N LEU A 1 2.33 23.63 -11.93
CA LEU A 1 2.72 25.05 -11.78
C LEU A 1 2.52 25.54 -10.33
N SER A 2 1.36 25.30 -9.66
CA SER A 2 1.12 25.80 -8.29
C SER A 2 2.07 25.21 -7.25
N ALA A 3 2.33 23.91 -7.27
CA ALA A 3 3.23 23.25 -6.33
C ALA A 3 4.63 23.90 -6.33
N HIS A 4 5.21 24.13 -7.52
CA HIS A 4 6.52 24.77 -7.64
C HIS A 4 6.54 26.21 -7.07
N HIS A 5 5.47 26.99 -7.24
CA HIS A 5 5.42 28.35 -6.69
C HIS A 5 5.35 28.32 -5.16
N PHE A 6 4.59 27.43 -4.56
CA PHE A 6 4.53 27.30 -3.09
C PHE A 6 5.86 26.81 -2.50
N GLN A 7 6.51 25.83 -3.14
CA GLN A 7 7.84 25.37 -2.77
C GLN A 7 8.88 26.49 -2.83
N THR A 8 8.88 27.26 -3.91
CA THR A 8 9.80 28.41 -4.09
C THR A 8 9.54 29.47 -3.03
N PHE A 9 8.28 29.78 -2.75
CA PHE A 9 7.90 30.78 -1.74
C PHE A 9 8.39 30.37 -0.34
N GLU A 10 8.14 29.13 0.05
CA GLU A 10 8.59 28.60 1.36
C GLU A 10 10.10 28.64 1.48
N GLY A 11 10.85 28.24 0.44
CA GLY A 11 12.30 28.25 0.44
C GLY A 11 12.92 29.65 0.51
N ILE A 12 12.28 30.67 -0.13
CA ILE A 12 12.81 32.05 -0.14
C ILE A 12 12.34 32.83 1.11
N TYR A 13 11.09 32.65 1.52
CA TYR A 13 10.44 33.43 2.57
C TYR A 13 10.08 32.59 3.80
N SER A 14 10.98 31.69 4.24
CA SER A 14 10.77 30.77 5.35
C SER A 14 10.42 31.41 6.69
N ARG A 15 10.70 32.74 6.86
CA ARG A 15 10.34 33.52 8.08
C ARG A 15 9.05 34.34 7.92
N SER A 16 8.38 34.22 6.76
CA SER A 16 7.10 34.91 6.54
C SER A 16 5.98 34.27 7.39
N GLU A 17 5.01 35.06 7.80
CA GLU A 17 3.77 34.56 8.40
C GLU A 17 2.99 33.60 7.50
N TYR A 18 3.21 33.67 6.17
CA TYR A 18 2.60 32.80 5.16
C TYR A 18 3.45 31.54 4.86
N ALA A 19 4.63 31.37 5.46
CA ALA A 19 5.50 30.21 5.16
C ALA A 19 4.82 28.89 5.54
N LEU A 20 4.14 28.85 6.68
CA LEU A 20 3.38 27.68 7.13
C LEU A 20 2.28 27.31 6.14
N GLU A 21 1.47 28.28 5.70
CA GLU A 21 0.41 28.05 4.73
C GLU A 21 0.97 27.63 3.37
N ALA A 22 2.06 28.24 2.93
CA ALA A 22 2.72 27.89 1.67
C ALA A 22 3.25 26.45 1.69
N LYS A 23 3.83 25.98 2.79
CA LYS A 23 4.29 24.59 2.94
C LYS A 23 3.11 23.59 2.89
N TYR A 24 2.01 23.87 3.59
CA TYR A 24 0.80 23.08 3.48
C TYR A 24 0.25 23.06 2.04
N MET A 25 0.13 24.23 1.40
CA MET A 25 -0.38 24.37 0.03
C MET A 25 0.52 23.70 -1.01
N PHE A 26 1.82 23.59 -0.75
CA PHE A 26 2.71 22.78 -1.57
C PHE A 26 2.31 21.29 -1.51
N GLY A 27 2.20 20.70 -0.34
CA GLY A 27 1.76 19.31 -0.17
C GLY A 27 0.35 19.07 -0.71
N TYR A 28 -0.58 19.99 -0.47
CA TYR A 28 -1.93 19.93 -1.01
C TYR A 28 -1.96 19.98 -2.55
N SER A 29 -1.08 20.79 -3.16
CA SER A 29 -0.97 20.86 -4.61
C SER A 29 -0.44 19.57 -5.24
N LEU A 30 0.46 18.86 -4.55
CA LEU A 30 0.94 17.53 -4.94
C LEU A 30 -0.17 16.48 -4.79
N TYR A 31 -0.93 16.53 -3.68
CA TYR A 31 -2.11 15.67 -3.50
C TYR A 31 -3.10 15.82 -4.65
N LYS A 32 -3.40 17.04 -5.10
CA LYS A 32 -4.28 17.29 -6.24
C LYS A 32 -3.72 16.78 -7.58
N GLN A 33 -2.43 16.51 -7.67
CA GLN A 33 -1.78 15.88 -8.84
C GLN A 33 -1.76 14.36 -8.74
N SER A 34 -2.05 13.79 -7.55
CA SER A 34 -2.11 12.35 -7.35
C SER A 34 -3.19 11.73 -8.25
N PRO A 35 -2.81 10.81 -9.15
CA PRO A 35 -3.75 10.20 -10.09
C PRO A 35 -4.57 9.08 -9.41
N VAL A 36 -5.41 8.39 -10.19
CA VAL A 36 -6.06 7.15 -9.76
C VAL A 36 -5.01 6.08 -9.44
N TYR A 37 -5.34 5.14 -8.54
CA TYR A 37 -4.38 4.16 -7.99
C TYR A 37 -3.61 3.35 -9.04
N SER A 38 -4.21 3.07 -10.19
CA SER A 38 -3.60 2.26 -11.26
C SER A 38 -2.46 2.94 -12.03
N LEU A 39 -2.30 4.26 -11.88
CA LEU A 39 -1.24 5.01 -12.52
C LEU A 39 -0.02 5.19 -11.62
N ASP A 40 1.01 5.89 -12.11
CA ASP A 40 2.21 6.19 -11.32
C ASP A 40 1.89 7.06 -10.10
N GLN A 41 2.29 6.60 -8.92
CA GLN A 41 2.01 7.22 -7.63
C GLN A 41 3.15 8.12 -7.11
N THR A 42 4.11 8.48 -7.95
CA THR A 42 5.20 9.40 -7.56
C THR A 42 4.67 10.69 -6.92
N PRO A 43 3.64 11.38 -7.48
CA PRO A 43 3.08 12.57 -6.82
C PRO A 43 2.43 12.28 -5.46
N SER A 44 1.90 11.06 -5.26
CA SER A 44 1.32 10.66 -3.97
C SER A 44 2.39 10.49 -2.90
N TYR A 45 3.51 9.84 -3.23
CA TYR A 45 4.65 9.70 -2.31
C TYR A 45 5.27 11.06 -1.96
N GLU A 46 5.42 11.94 -2.95
CA GLU A 46 5.92 13.30 -2.73
C GLU A 46 4.98 14.10 -1.81
N ALA A 47 3.65 14.02 -2.04
CA ALA A 47 2.66 14.69 -1.20
C ALA A 47 2.71 14.19 0.26
N ILE A 48 2.80 12.86 0.46
CA ILE A 48 2.93 12.27 1.80
C ILE A 48 4.18 12.79 2.50
N SER A 49 5.33 12.80 1.82
CA SER A 49 6.58 13.29 2.40
C SER A 49 6.48 14.75 2.84
N VAL A 50 5.99 15.62 1.96
CA VAL A 50 5.85 17.06 2.26
C VAL A 50 4.86 17.33 3.38
N LEU A 51 3.71 16.62 3.38
CA LEU A 51 2.68 16.78 4.42
C LEU A 51 3.14 16.19 5.76
N GLN A 52 3.93 15.12 5.76
CA GLN A 52 4.52 14.58 6.98
C GLN A 52 5.54 15.54 7.59
N ASP A 53 6.41 16.14 6.76
CA ASP A 53 7.34 17.17 7.20
C ASP A 53 6.60 18.40 7.74
N PHE A 54 5.48 18.78 7.11
CA PHE A 54 4.61 19.85 7.58
C PHE A 54 4.05 19.57 8.98
N ILE A 55 3.50 18.36 9.20
CA ILE A 55 2.93 17.98 10.51
C ILE A 55 4.01 17.95 11.59
N ASN A 56 5.21 17.43 11.26
CA ASN A 56 6.33 17.37 12.19
C ASN A 56 6.80 18.77 12.62
N GLU A 57 6.81 19.74 11.70
CA GLU A 57 7.24 21.11 11.98
C GLU A 57 6.13 21.96 12.63
N TYR A 58 4.88 21.75 12.23
CA TYR A 58 3.72 22.53 12.66
C TYR A 58 2.58 21.68 13.24
N PRO A 59 2.81 20.88 14.30
CA PRO A 59 1.82 19.91 14.81
C PRO A 59 0.56 20.57 15.38
N GLN A 60 0.63 21.83 15.78
CA GLN A 60 -0.49 22.59 16.32
C GLN A 60 -1.18 23.50 15.29
N SER A 61 -0.79 23.37 14.02
CA SER A 61 -1.41 24.14 12.93
C SER A 61 -2.88 23.77 12.73
N ALA A 62 -3.68 24.74 12.32
CA ALA A 62 -5.06 24.49 11.88
C ALA A 62 -5.17 23.51 10.71
N PHE A 63 -4.11 23.36 9.90
CA PHE A 63 -4.03 22.45 8.76
C PHE A 63 -3.52 21.03 9.11
N ALA A 64 -3.04 20.79 10.35
CA ALA A 64 -2.42 19.50 10.72
C ALA A 64 -3.39 18.31 10.59
N ASN A 65 -4.65 18.49 11.00
CA ASN A 65 -5.68 17.45 10.90
C ASN A 65 -6.03 17.14 9.44
N ASP A 66 -6.13 18.17 8.60
CA ASP A 66 -6.41 17.99 7.17
C ASP A 66 -5.23 17.32 6.46
N ALA A 67 -3.99 17.73 6.75
CA ALA A 67 -2.79 17.09 6.25
C ALA A 67 -2.73 15.60 6.63
N THR A 68 -3.09 15.25 7.87
CA THR A 68 -3.17 13.84 8.32
C THR A 68 -4.24 13.06 7.54
N SER A 69 -5.39 13.66 7.30
CA SER A 69 -6.46 13.02 6.51
C SER A 69 -6.04 12.76 5.07
N ILE A 70 -5.33 13.71 4.45
CA ILE A 70 -4.78 13.56 3.10
C ILE A 70 -3.73 12.44 3.05
N ILE A 71 -2.82 12.38 4.01
CA ILE A 71 -1.81 11.31 4.10
C ILE A 71 -2.50 9.94 4.16
N ASN A 72 -3.50 9.79 5.02
CA ASN A 72 -4.25 8.53 5.14
C ASN A 72 -4.94 8.14 3.83
N GLU A 73 -5.57 9.09 3.14
CA GLU A 73 -6.20 8.84 1.83
C GLU A 73 -5.17 8.37 0.79
N LEU A 74 -4.01 9.02 0.74
CA LEU A 74 -2.94 8.66 -0.18
C LEU A 74 -2.33 7.29 0.14
N GLN A 75 -2.16 6.96 1.43
CA GLN A 75 -1.69 5.65 1.87
C GLN A 75 -2.65 4.54 1.45
N LEU A 76 -3.96 4.70 1.67
CA LEU A 76 -4.97 3.75 1.20
C LEU A 76 -4.94 3.56 -0.31
N LYS A 77 -4.69 4.63 -1.07
CA LYS A 77 -4.54 4.56 -2.53
C LYS A 77 -3.32 3.74 -2.96
N ILE A 78 -2.20 3.90 -2.26
CA ILE A 78 -0.97 3.14 -2.50
C ILE A 78 -1.17 1.66 -2.13
N GLU A 79 -1.77 1.38 -0.98
CA GLU A 79 -2.13 0.02 -0.55
C GLU A 79 -2.99 -0.68 -1.60
N LEU A 80 -4.02 -0.01 -2.08
CA LEU A 80 -4.91 -0.55 -3.12
C LEU A 80 -4.14 -0.85 -4.40
N LYS A 81 -3.21 0.01 -4.81
CA LYS A 81 -2.36 -0.23 -5.99
C LYS A 81 -1.55 -1.51 -5.86
N GLU A 82 -0.84 -1.67 -4.74
CA GLU A 82 0.02 -2.84 -4.50
C GLU A 82 -0.81 -4.13 -4.42
N PHE A 83 -1.96 -4.07 -3.77
CA PHE A 83 -2.87 -5.20 -3.67
C PHE A 83 -3.46 -5.61 -5.04
N GLU A 84 -3.94 -4.65 -5.83
CA GLU A 84 -4.48 -4.92 -7.17
C GLU A 84 -3.39 -5.37 -8.16
N ALA A 85 -2.13 -4.94 -7.98
CA ALA A 85 -1.01 -5.46 -8.75
C ALA A 85 -0.80 -6.97 -8.49
N ALA A 86 -0.89 -7.40 -7.22
CA ALA A 86 -0.82 -8.83 -6.87
C ALA A 86 -1.96 -9.63 -7.51
N LYS A 87 -3.20 -9.11 -7.49
CA LYS A 87 -4.36 -9.73 -8.14
C LYS A 87 -4.21 -9.80 -9.66
N LEU A 88 -3.58 -8.79 -10.26
CA LEU A 88 -3.29 -8.81 -11.70
C LEU A 88 -2.29 -9.92 -12.04
N TYR A 89 -1.20 -10.09 -11.28
CA TYR A 89 -0.27 -11.22 -11.46
C TYR A 89 -0.99 -12.57 -11.31
N ALA A 90 -1.88 -12.71 -10.34
CA ALA A 90 -2.70 -13.90 -10.16
C ALA A 90 -3.57 -14.19 -11.40
N LYS A 91 -4.24 -13.17 -11.92
CA LYS A 91 -5.11 -13.27 -13.10
C LYS A 91 -4.36 -13.70 -14.36
N VAL A 92 -3.11 -13.26 -14.53
CA VAL A 92 -2.27 -13.66 -15.67
C VAL A 92 -1.46 -14.93 -15.38
N ARG A 93 -1.77 -15.65 -14.30
CA ARG A 93 -1.15 -16.91 -13.87
C ARG A 93 0.36 -16.82 -13.57
N GLN A 94 0.83 -15.65 -13.22
CA GLN A 94 2.18 -15.42 -12.71
C GLN A 94 2.20 -15.68 -11.19
N TYR A 95 1.95 -16.93 -10.80
CA TYR A 95 1.69 -17.32 -9.40
C TYR A 95 2.83 -16.97 -8.45
N GLU A 96 4.08 -17.13 -8.89
CA GLU A 96 5.26 -16.80 -8.10
C GLU A 96 5.35 -15.28 -7.86
N ALA A 97 5.20 -14.47 -8.94
CA ALA A 97 5.19 -13.02 -8.84
C ALA A 97 4.04 -12.52 -7.95
N ALA A 98 2.83 -13.07 -8.12
CA ALA A 98 1.68 -12.76 -7.26
C ALA A 98 1.98 -13.06 -5.79
N SER A 99 2.57 -14.22 -5.52
CA SER A 99 2.94 -14.64 -4.15
C SER A 99 3.95 -13.70 -3.50
N VAL A 100 5.01 -13.30 -4.23
CA VAL A 100 6.02 -12.35 -3.77
C VAL A 100 5.41 -10.96 -3.53
N THR A 101 4.55 -10.49 -4.45
CA THR A 101 3.88 -9.20 -4.30
C THR A 101 2.95 -9.20 -3.09
N LEU A 102 2.18 -10.27 -2.85
CA LEU A 102 1.35 -10.41 -1.64
C LEU A 102 2.19 -10.45 -0.35
N GLU A 103 3.35 -11.10 -0.38
CA GLU A 103 4.26 -11.14 0.78
C GLU A 103 4.83 -9.76 1.10
N ASN A 104 5.22 -9.00 0.08
CA ASN A 104 5.64 -7.61 0.23
C ASN A 104 4.50 -6.76 0.79
N PHE A 105 3.28 -6.87 0.24
CA PHE A 105 2.09 -6.18 0.73
C PHE A 105 1.83 -6.47 2.22
N ILE A 106 1.86 -7.74 2.62
CA ILE A 106 1.65 -8.16 4.01
C ILE A 106 2.69 -7.55 4.95
N ARG A 107 3.94 -7.44 4.51
CA ARG A 107 5.04 -6.84 5.30
C ARG A 107 4.93 -5.32 5.38
N ASP A 108 4.63 -4.68 4.25
CA ASP A 108 4.74 -3.22 4.10
C ASP A 108 3.48 -2.49 4.61
N PHE A 109 2.33 -3.17 4.63
CA PHE A 109 1.04 -2.62 5.10
C PHE A 109 0.41 -3.44 6.23
N PRO A 110 1.07 -3.60 7.39
CA PRO A 110 0.61 -4.50 8.46
C PRO A 110 -0.73 -4.09 9.09
N GLY A 111 -1.13 -2.83 8.96
CA GLY A 111 -2.41 -2.28 9.46
C GLY A 111 -3.52 -2.22 8.42
N SER A 112 -3.31 -2.72 7.20
CA SER A 112 -4.31 -2.66 6.13
C SER A 112 -5.50 -3.57 6.38
N ASP A 113 -6.70 -3.10 6.08
CA ASP A 113 -7.93 -3.91 6.10
C ASP A 113 -7.90 -5.04 5.05
N LEU A 114 -6.99 -4.96 4.06
CA LEU A 114 -6.80 -5.98 3.03
C LEU A 114 -5.86 -7.12 3.45
N GLN A 115 -5.30 -7.07 4.66
CA GLN A 115 -4.36 -8.06 5.16
C GLN A 115 -4.94 -9.48 5.16
N GLU A 116 -6.16 -9.65 5.65
CA GLU A 116 -6.83 -10.95 5.72
C GLU A 116 -6.97 -11.56 4.31
N GLU A 117 -7.45 -10.78 3.35
CA GLU A 117 -7.58 -11.21 1.95
C GLU A 117 -6.22 -11.49 1.31
N ALA A 118 -5.19 -10.71 1.63
CA ALA A 118 -3.84 -10.92 1.12
C ALA A 118 -3.22 -12.25 1.60
N PHE A 119 -3.41 -12.59 2.88
CA PHE A 119 -3.00 -13.88 3.42
C PHE A 119 -3.71 -15.05 2.74
N PHE A 120 -5.01 -14.94 2.55
CA PHE A 120 -5.80 -15.94 1.83
C PHE A 120 -5.36 -16.10 0.38
N LEU A 121 -5.23 -15.01 -0.37
CA LEU A 121 -4.78 -15.06 -1.76
C LEU A 121 -3.38 -15.66 -1.90
N ARG A 122 -2.50 -15.44 -0.91
CA ARG A 122 -1.16 -16.05 -0.89
C ARG A 122 -1.21 -17.57 -0.79
N ILE A 123 -2.18 -18.14 -0.06
CA ILE A 123 -2.42 -19.59 -0.01
C ILE A 123 -2.86 -20.08 -1.39
N LYS A 124 -3.85 -19.42 -1.97
CA LYS A 124 -4.40 -19.75 -3.30
C LYS A 124 -3.32 -19.72 -4.38
N MET A 125 -2.44 -18.71 -4.38
CA MET A 125 -1.32 -18.63 -5.32
C MET A 125 -0.31 -19.76 -5.11
N ALA A 126 -0.03 -20.15 -3.86
CA ALA A 126 0.84 -21.28 -3.57
C ALA A 126 0.24 -22.60 -4.07
N HIS A 127 -1.04 -22.81 -3.86
CA HIS A 127 -1.77 -23.99 -4.33
C HIS A 127 -1.76 -24.06 -5.88
N ASP A 128 -2.13 -22.98 -6.56
CA ASP A 128 -2.17 -22.93 -8.03
C ASP A 128 -0.77 -23.12 -8.63
N TYR A 129 0.25 -22.55 -7.98
CA TYR A 129 1.64 -22.74 -8.38
C TYR A 129 2.08 -24.20 -8.23
N ALA A 130 1.72 -24.86 -7.13
CA ALA A 130 1.99 -26.28 -6.91
C ALA A 130 1.32 -27.14 -8.01
N ARG A 131 0.04 -26.90 -8.29
CA ARG A 131 -0.71 -27.61 -9.33
C ARG A 131 -0.15 -27.43 -10.73
N ALA A 132 0.33 -26.22 -11.05
CA ALA A 132 0.92 -25.90 -12.35
C ALA A 132 2.35 -26.45 -12.51
N SER A 133 2.93 -27.07 -11.49
CA SER A 133 4.30 -27.51 -11.45
C SER A 133 4.47 -28.94 -11.99
N ILE A 134 5.69 -29.28 -12.37
CA ILE A 134 6.07 -30.67 -12.69
C ILE A 134 6.00 -31.55 -11.44
N GLN A 135 5.66 -32.81 -11.62
CA GLN A 135 5.37 -33.75 -10.53
C GLN A 135 6.50 -33.87 -9.50
N SER A 136 7.76 -33.76 -9.94
CA SER A 136 8.94 -33.90 -9.05
C SER A 136 9.05 -32.81 -7.97
N VAL A 137 8.41 -31.66 -8.14
CA VAL A 137 8.46 -30.53 -7.18
C VAL A 137 7.11 -30.20 -6.56
N GLN A 138 6.05 -30.87 -6.98
CA GLN A 138 4.70 -30.61 -6.47
C GLN A 138 4.59 -30.81 -4.97
N SER A 139 5.18 -31.91 -4.45
CA SER A 139 5.11 -32.25 -3.03
C SER A 139 5.66 -31.10 -2.16
N ASP A 140 6.85 -30.59 -2.50
CA ASP A 140 7.50 -29.53 -1.73
C ASP A 140 6.68 -28.22 -1.78
N ARG A 141 6.09 -27.93 -2.96
CA ARG A 141 5.25 -26.73 -3.14
C ARG A 141 3.92 -26.83 -2.40
N PHE A 142 3.31 -28.01 -2.33
CA PHE A 142 2.14 -28.22 -1.50
C PHE A 142 2.46 -28.11 0.00
N MET A 143 3.62 -28.55 0.44
CA MET A 143 4.06 -28.36 1.83
C MET A 143 4.21 -26.87 2.18
N LEU A 144 4.71 -26.04 1.25
CA LEU A 144 4.72 -24.58 1.45
C LEU A 144 3.29 -23.98 1.53
N CYS A 145 2.35 -24.49 0.70
CA CYS A 145 0.96 -24.09 0.77
C CYS A 145 0.35 -24.40 2.14
N VAL A 146 0.56 -25.61 2.67
CA VAL A 146 0.11 -26.01 4.00
C VAL A 146 0.70 -25.10 5.09
N GLY A 147 2.00 -24.79 5.01
CA GLY A 147 2.62 -23.87 5.97
C GLY A 147 1.99 -22.47 5.96
N ARG A 148 1.62 -21.95 4.77
CA ARG A 148 0.91 -20.67 4.63
C ARG A 148 -0.52 -20.74 5.19
N TYR A 149 -1.21 -21.84 4.98
CA TYR A 149 -2.54 -22.07 5.54
C TYR A 149 -2.51 -22.10 7.08
N ILE A 150 -1.56 -22.81 7.70
CA ILE A 150 -1.41 -22.84 9.15
C ILE A 150 -1.17 -21.41 9.69
N ALA A 151 -0.26 -20.63 9.06
CA ALA A 151 0.01 -19.26 9.46
C ALA A 151 -1.22 -18.34 9.32
N PHE A 152 -2.06 -18.59 8.32
CA PHE A 152 -3.33 -17.89 8.15
C PHE A 152 -4.33 -18.24 9.24
N LEU A 153 -4.51 -19.54 9.54
CA LEU A 153 -5.40 -20.02 10.58
C LEU A 153 -5.02 -19.47 11.96
N ASP A 154 -3.73 -19.44 12.28
CA ASP A 154 -3.22 -18.89 13.54
C ASP A 154 -3.52 -17.37 13.66
N LYS A 155 -3.40 -16.63 12.57
CA LYS A 155 -3.62 -15.18 12.58
C LYS A 155 -5.10 -14.79 12.48
N TYR A 156 -5.90 -15.55 11.72
CA TYR A 156 -7.30 -15.27 11.43
C TYR A 156 -8.22 -16.46 11.68
N PRO A 157 -8.34 -16.94 12.95
CA PRO A 157 -9.08 -18.16 13.27
C PRO A 157 -10.58 -18.09 13.00
N ASN A 158 -11.13 -16.90 12.78
CA ASN A 158 -12.55 -16.66 12.45
C ASN A 158 -12.73 -16.02 11.06
N SER A 159 -11.78 -16.23 10.16
CA SER A 159 -11.82 -15.65 8.81
C SER A 159 -13.00 -16.17 8.01
N LYS A 160 -13.63 -15.27 7.24
CA LYS A 160 -14.64 -15.65 6.22
C LYS A 160 -14.07 -16.51 5.09
N PHE A 161 -12.75 -16.49 4.91
CA PHE A 161 -12.05 -17.23 3.84
C PHE A 161 -11.64 -18.65 4.25
N LEU A 162 -11.87 -19.09 5.51
CA LEU A 162 -11.40 -20.39 5.99
C LEU A 162 -11.99 -21.55 5.17
N VAL A 163 -13.28 -21.52 4.88
CA VAL A 163 -13.93 -22.58 4.10
C VAL A 163 -13.29 -22.73 2.72
N GLU A 164 -13.03 -21.62 2.03
CA GLU A 164 -12.37 -21.65 0.70
C GLU A 164 -10.88 -22.01 0.80
N ALA A 165 -10.23 -21.72 1.92
CA ALA A 165 -8.82 -22.03 2.14
C ALA A 165 -8.57 -23.52 2.49
N GLU A 166 -9.60 -24.24 2.92
CA GLU A 166 -9.57 -25.68 3.24
C GLU A 166 -9.83 -26.57 2.00
N GLU A 167 -10.46 -26.03 0.95
CA GLU A 167 -10.73 -26.73 -0.33
C GLU A 167 -9.49 -26.84 -1.22
#